data_a104cce6343dcaeb877912b2547481f8
#
_entry.id   a104cce6343dcaeb877912b2547481f8
#
_cell.length_a   1.000
_cell.length_b   1.000
_cell.length_c   1.000
_cell.angle_alpha   90.00
_cell.angle_beta   90.00
_cell.angle_gamma   90.00
#
_symmetry.space_group_name_H-M   'P 1'
#
loop_
_entity.id
_entity.type
_entity.pdbx_description
1 polymer ?
#
loop_
_entity_poly.entity_id
_entity_poly.type
_entity_poly.pdbx_seq_one_letter_code
_entity_poly.pdbx_strand_id
1 'polypeptide(L)'
;MKNEQFSSRLGFILVSAGCAIGLGNVWKFPYICGENGGAVFILIYLLCLFLIGLPILICEYSIGRGSGYSLMKAYKNLEPEGTHWHRSGVASFVGNYVLMMFYTMVAGWMMYYAYKTAGGEFVGADTDTVKGIFNHMLGNPGTMIFWTLLVIVLAFGVCALGLENGVEKITKVIMLLLIVLMIVMAVRSVTLPGASKGLEFYLIPDFNKLHERGMGNVIFAALTHAFFTLSVGIGSMEIFGSYLLKERRLTGEAISVTLLDTVVAITAGLIIVPSCFAYNVEPDAGPPLLFITLPSVFNHMAGGRIWGTCFFVFMTFAAISTVIAVFENIVKMTIDARDWERKKAVAVNMIGVAVLSMPAILGYNVLSGIKPLGDGSTIMDLEDFLVSYNLLPLGSLIAILFCVRKNGWGYDNFMNEVNTGEGVRFPRGLKWYMTYIVPLLIVVVYVKGYYDLFAPKGTKALAFWMGVAALLLMGVFAVIFVGNKKSNGVKEM
;
A
#
# COMPACT_ATOMS: atom_id res chain seq x y z
N MET A 1 8.74 -21.55 -20.18
CA MET A 1 9.13 -20.14 -20.36
C MET A 1 10.26 -19.85 -19.38
N LYS A 2 11.34 -19.13 -19.80
CA LYS A 2 12.33 -18.65 -18.83
C LYS A 2 11.62 -17.77 -17.81
N ASN A 3 11.79 -18.02 -16.49
CA ASN A 3 11.29 -17.12 -15.49
C ASN A 3 11.97 -15.76 -15.68
N GLU A 4 11.20 -14.70 -15.84
CA GLU A 4 11.72 -13.33 -15.85
C GLU A 4 12.39 -13.05 -14.51
N GLN A 5 13.45 -12.27 -14.54
CA GLN A 5 14.25 -11.92 -13.35
C GLN A 5 14.62 -10.44 -13.42
N PHE A 6 14.86 -9.81 -12.29
CA PHE A 6 15.41 -8.46 -12.26
C PHE A 6 16.82 -8.44 -12.83
N SER A 7 17.12 -7.44 -13.64
CA SER A 7 18.47 -7.27 -14.23
C SER A 7 19.49 -6.80 -13.19
N SER A 8 19.04 -6.19 -12.09
CA SER A 8 19.90 -5.64 -11.07
C SER A 8 19.24 -5.61 -9.68
N ARG A 9 20.07 -5.69 -8.62
CA ARG A 9 19.64 -5.49 -7.24
C ARG A 9 18.94 -4.14 -7.03
N LEU A 10 19.50 -3.08 -7.61
CA LEU A 10 18.91 -1.75 -7.52
C LEU A 10 17.53 -1.72 -8.19
N GLY A 11 17.36 -2.43 -9.31
CA GLY A 11 16.06 -2.60 -9.98
C GLY A 11 15.04 -3.25 -9.07
N PHE A 12 15.38 -4.35 -8.43
CA PHE A 12 14.51 -5.00 -7.45
C PHE A 12 14.13 -4.06 -6.30
N ILE A 13 15.10 -3.40 -5.67
CA ILE A 13 14.85 -2.50 -4.53
C ILE A 13 13.92 -1.36 -4.95
N LEU A 14 14.18 -0.71 -6.09
CA LEU A 14 13.38 0.44 -6.55
C LEU A 14 11.99 0.03 -7.03
N VAL A 15 11.81 -1.14 -7.64
CA VAL A 15 10.46 -1.63 -8.04
C VAL A 15 9.67 -2.04 -6.81
N SER A 16 10.26 -2.81 -5.89
CA SER A 16 9.60 -3.22 -4.65
C SER A 16 9.27 -2.02 -3.76
N ALA A 17 10.21 -1.08 -3.60
CA ALA A 17 9.96 0.16 -2.89
C ALA A 17 8.93 1.03 -3.62
N GLY A 18 8.94 1.10 -4.96
CA GLY A 18 7.93 1.83 -5.74
C GLY A 18 6.53 1.23 -5.63
N CYS A 19 6.40 -0.06 -5.31
CA CYS A 19 5.13 -0.67 -4.94
C CYS A 19 4.67 -0.24 -3.53
N ALA A 20 5.58 -0.19 -2.59
CA ALA A 20 5.33 0.26 -1.21
C ALA A 20 5.10 1.78 -1.15
N ILE A 21 5.97 2.57 -1.78
CA ILE A 21 5.93 4.04 -1.83
C ILE A 21 4.79 4.49 -2.73
N GLY A 22 3.62 4.62 -2.14
CA GLY A 22 2.42 5.06 -2.82
C GLY A 22 1.74 6.22 -2.09
N LEU A 23 0.44 6.35 -2.32
CA LEU A 23 -0.40 7.34 -1.63
C LEU A 23 -0.39 7.15 -0.11
N GLY A 24 -0.04 5.95 0.38
CA GLY A 24 0.14 5.68 1.79
C GLY A 24 1.20 6.55 2.44
N ASN A 25 2.37 6.64 1.82
CA ASN A 25 3.52 7.39 2.33
C ASN A 25 3.38 8.90 2.12
N VAL A 26 2.90 9.29 0.94
CA VAL A 26 2.92 10.70 0.54
C VAL A 26 1.65 11.45 0.93
N TRP A 27 0.58 10.74 1.29
CA TRP A 27 -0.69 11.29 1.69
C TRP A 27 -1.14 10.83 3.09
N LYS A 28 -1.40 9.50 3.27
CA LYS A 28 -1.94 8.99 4.55
C LYS A 28 -0.96 9.23 5.71
N PHE A 29 0.33 9.03 5.51
CA PHE A 29 1.31 9.17 6.59
C PHE A 29 1.38 10.59 7.18
N PRO A 30 1.57 11.68 6.40
CA PRO A 30 1.57 13.04 6.94
C PRO A 30 0.27 13.41 7.65
N TYR A 31 -0.87 13.00 7.09
CA TYR A 31 -2.19 13.20 7.67
C TYR A 31 -2.33 12.47 9.01
N ILE A 32 -2.08 11.16 9.07
CA ILE A 32 -2.17 10.37 10.30
C ILE A 32 -1.17 10.88 11.35
N CYS A 33 0.02 11.30 10.94
CA CYS A 33 1.02 11.92 11.80
C CYS A 33 0.49 13.22 12.43
N GLY A 34 -0.18 14.07 11.64
CA GLY A 34 -0.82 15.30 12.10
C GLY A 34 -1.91 15.02 13.15
N GLU A 35 -2.78 14.06 12.90
CA GLU A 35 -3.84 13.66 13.83
C GLU A 35 -3.34 13.03 15.14
N ASN A 36 -2.22 12.32 15.10
CA ASN A 36 -1.75 11.46 16.19
C ASN A 36 -0.53 12.02 16.96
N GLY A 37 -0.31 13.34 16.94
CA GLY A 37 0.67 14.00 17.79
C GLY A 37 2.08 14.10 17.24
N GLY A 38 2.25 14.02 15.90
CA GLY A 38 3.51 14.34 15.25
C GLY A 38 4.62 13.32 15.53
N ALA A 39 5.75 13.79 16.06
CA ALA A 39 6.96 12.98 16.26
C ALA A 39 6.74 11.72 17.12
N VAL A 40 5.82 11.76 18.10
CA VAL A 40 5.52 10.59 18.95
C VAL A 40 4.90 9.46 18.11
N PHE A 41 3.96 9.81 17.21
CA PHE A 41 3.41 8.85 16.26
C PHE A 41 4.50 8.23 15.39
N ILE A 42 5.44 9.05 14.87
CA ILE A 42 6.54 8.56 14.02
C ILE A 42 7.37 7.51 14.76
N LEU A 43 7.73 7.74 16.03
CA LEU A 43 8.49 6.79 16.83
C LEU A 43 7.75 5.45 17.01
N ILE A 44 6.45 5.50 17.34
CA ILE A 44 5.63 4.30 17.51
C ILE A 44 5.45 3.59 16.16
N TYR A 45 5.22 4.34 15.09
CA TYR A 45 5.12 3.79 13.74
C TYR A 45 6.40 3.05 13.31
N LEU A 46 7.58 3.64 13.51
CA LEU A 46 8.84 2.98 13.20
C LEU A 46 9.01 1.67 13.98
N LEU A 47 8.66 1.68 15.27
CA LEU A 47 8.67 0.47 16.08
C LEU A 47 7.74 -0.62 15.50
N CYS A 48 6.50 -0.27 15.17
CA CYS A 48 5.53 -1.18 14.57
C CYS A 48 5.99 -1.70 13.21
N LEU A 49 6.55 -0.83 12.38
CA LEU A 49 7.05 -1.19 11.05
C LEU A 49 8.14 -2.24 11.11
N PHE A 50 9.14 -2.05 11.99
CA PHE A 50 10.25 -3.00 12.13
C PHE A 50 9.85 -4.28 12.87
N LEU A 51 8.97 -4.19 13.86
CA LEU A 51 8.55 -5.37 14.62
C LEU A 51 7.54 -6.22 13.87
N ILE A 52 6.62 -5.63 13.10
CA ILE A 52 5.50 -6.36 12.50
C ILE A 52 5.59 -6.34 10.98
N GLY A 53 5.72 -5.18 10.36
CA GLY A 53 5.75 -5.03 8.90
C GLY A 53 6.92 -5.78 8.26
N LEU A 54 8.13 -5.59 8.77
CA LEU A 54 9.34 -6.22 8.24
C LEU A 54 9.32 -7.76 8.29
N PRO A 55 8.94 -8.44 9.39
CA PRO A 55 8.79 -9.89 9.40
C PRO A 55 7.79 -10.43 8.38
N ILE A 56 6.66 -9.74 8.16
CA ILE A 56 5.65 -10.12 7.17
C ILE A 56 6.20 -9.97 5.75
N LEU A 57 6.86 -8.84 5.46
CA LEU A 57 7.53 -8.60 4.18
C LEU A 57 8.57 -9.69 3.86
N ILE A 58 9.36 -10.11 4.84
CA ILE A 58 10.32 -11.21 4.70
C ILE A 58 9.60 -12.53 4.41
N CYS A 59 8.47 -12.80 5.04
CA CYS A 59 7.65 -14.00 4.74
C CYS A 59 7.17 -13.99 3.29
N GLU A 60 6.62 -12.87 2.80
CA GLU A 60 6.15 -12.75 1.42
C GLU A 60 7.29 -12.95 0.41
N TYR A 61 8.42 -12.26 0.59
CA TYR A 61 9.59 -12.50 -0.27
C TYR A 61 10.06 -13.96 -0.25
N SER A 62 10.01 -14.61 0.92
CA SER A 62 10.43 -16.00 1.05
C SER A 62 9.49 -16.96 0.31
N ILE A 63 8.18 -16.75 0.38
CA ILE A 63 7.18 -17.55 -0.34
C ILE A 63 7.38 -17.39 -1.85
N GLY A 64 7.52 -16.16 -2.32
CA GLY A 64 7.75 -15.86 -3.73
C GLY A 64 9.04 -16.50 -4.24
N ARG A 65 10.19 -16.25 -3.59
CA ARG A 65 11.49 -16.78 -4.04
C ARG A 65 11.61 -18.29 -3.88
N GLY A 66 11.06 -18.84 -2.82
CA GLY A 66 11.07 -20.29 -2.56
C GLY A 66 10.25 -21.09 -3.57
N SER A 67 9.17 -20.51 -4.09
CA SER A 67 8.32 -21.14 -5.11
C SER A 67 8.74 -20.84 -6.55
N GLY A 68 9.25 -19.63 -6.82
CA GLY A 68 9.49 -19.10 -8.17
C GLY A 68 8.22 -18.75 -8.96
N TYR A 69 7.06 -18.73 -8.29
CA TYR A 69 5.75 -18.46 -8.91
C TYR A 69 4.99 -17.35 -8.15
N SER A 70 3.91 -16.87 -8.76
CA SER A 70 2.97 -15.97 -8.13
C SER A 70 1.95 -16.73 -7.27
N LEU A 71 1.50 -16.09 -6.24
CA LEU A 71 0.45 -16.39 -5.26
C LEU A 71 -0.17 -17.80 -5.29
N MET A 72 -1.14 -18.07 -6.18
CA MET A 72 -1.85 -19.37 -6.20
C MET A 72 -0.90 -20.53 -6.45
N LYS A 73 -0.02 -20.42 -7.43
CA LYS A 73 0.98 -21.45 -7.73
C LYS A 73 2.07 -21.48 -6.64
N ALA A 74 2.41 -20.33 -6.02
CA ALA A 74 3.40 -20.26 -4.96
C ALA A 74 2.97 -21.10 -3.75
N TYR A 75 1.78 -20.83 -3.21
CA TYR A 75 1.25 -21.62 -2.11
C TYR A 75 1.08 -23.08 -2.48
N LYS A 76 0.55 -23.37 -3.69
CA LYS A 76 0.34 -24.76 -4.14
C LYS A 76 1.62 -25.57 -4.24
N ASN A 77 2.73 -24.94 -4.63
CA ASN A 77 4.04 -25.60 -4.72
C ASN A 77 4.70 -25.85 -3.37
N LEU A 78 4.41 -25.00 -2.39
CA LEU A 78 5.08 -25.05 -1.08
C LEU A 78 4.23 -25.67 0.01
N GLU A 79 2.90 -25.79 -0.18
CA GLU A 79 1.99 -26.35 0.81
C GLU A 79 2.15 -27.87 0.93
N PRO A 80 1.99 -28.45 2.12
CA PRO A 80 1.92 -29.91 2.30
C PRO A 80 0.69 -30.51 1.59
N GLU A 81 0.82 -31.76 1.14
CA GLU A 81 -0.29 -32.48 0.51
C GLU A 81 -1.54 -32.52 1.41
N GLY A 82 -2.70 -32.30 0.79
CA GLY A 82 -3.99 -32.30 1.48
C GLY A 82 -4.33 -31.00 2.21
N THR A 83 -3.51 -29.95 2.12
CA THR A 83 -3.81 -28.62 2.64
C THR A 83 -4.43 -27.72 1.56
N HIS A 84 -4.94 -26.56 1.93
CA HIS A 84 -5.70 -25.69 1.05
C HIS A 84 -5.23 -24.21 1.05
N TRP A 85 -3.99 -23.96 1.44
CA TRP A 85 -3.41 -22.60 1.50
C TRP A 85 -3.47 -21.87 0.16
N HIS A 86 -3.35 -22.59 -0.97
CA HIS A 86 -3.44 -22.01 -2.32
C HIS A 86 -4.74 -21.26 -2.60
N ARG A 87 -5.82 -21.54 -1.83
CA ARG A 87 -7.10 -20.82 -1.98
C ARG A 87 -6.99 -19.35 -1.61
N SER A 88 -6.06 -18.98 -0.71
CA SER A 88 -5.80 -17.59 -0.36
C SER A 88 -5.29 -16.77 -1.55
N GLY A 89 -4.58 -17.38 -2.49
CA GLY A 89 -4.11 -16.73 -3.69
C GLY A 89 -5.24 -16.18 -4.58
N VAL A 90 -6.44 -16.81 -4.54
CA VAL A 90 -7.62 -16.27 -5.24
C VAL A 90 -8.08 -14.95 -4.60
N ALA A 91 -8.13 -14.90 -3.26
CA ALA A 91 -8.50 -13.68 -2.54
C ALA A 91 -7.52 -12.54 -2.83
N SER A 92 -6.23 -12.84 -2.85
CA SER A 92 -5.19 -11.87 -3.20
C SER A 92 -5.28 -11.39 -4.65
N PHE A 93 -5.63 -12.29 -5.59
CA PHE A 93 -5.85 -11.90 -7.00
C PHE A 93 -7.01 -10.90 -7.12
N VAL A 94 -8.16 -11.23 -6.51
CA VAL A 94 -9.31 -10.32 -6.45
C VAL A 94 -8.94 -9.02 -5.75
N GLY A 95 -8.15 -9.10 -4.66
CA GLY A 95 -7.69 -7.95 -3.91
C GLY A 95 -6.87 -6.95 -4.70
N ASN A 96 -5.97 -7.44 -5.55
CA ASN A 96 -5.20 -6.57 -6.46
C ASN A 96 -6.12 -5.82 -7.45
N TYR A 97 -7.19 -6.47 -7.95
CA TYR A 97 -8.18 -5.78 -8.77
C TYR A 97 -8.96 -4.73 -7.98
N VAL A 98 -9.50 -5.08 -6.80
CA VAL A 98 -10.25 -4.14 -5.95
C VAL A 98 -9.38 -2.93 -5.58
N LEU A 99 -8.10 -3.15 -5.24
CA LEU A 99 -7.17 -2.06 -5.02
C LEU A 99 -7.05 -1.15 -6.25
N MET A 100 -6.90 -1.72 -7.43
CA MET A 100 -6.70 -0.93 -8.65
C MET A 100 -7.97 -0.24 -9.13
N MET A 101 -9.17 -0.70 -8.77
CA MET A 101 -10.43 -0.06 -9.13
C MET A 101 -10.49 1.40 -8.65
N PHE A 102 -10.11 1.67 -7.42
CA PHE A 102 -10.10 3.03 -6.89
C PHE A 102 -8.73 3.72 -6.96
N TYR A 103 -7.64 2.97 -6.84
CA TYR A 103 -6.30 3.55 -6.80
C TYR A 103 -5.91 4.22 -8.13
N THR A 104 -6.29 3.62 -9.28
CA THR A 104 -6.08 4.20 -10.61
C THR A 104 -6.86 5.51 -10.80
N MET A 105 -8.04 5.61 -10.22
CA MET A 105 -8.84 6.84 -10.22
C MET A 105 -8.13 7.94 -9.44
N VAL A 106 -7.65 7.65 -8.22
CA VAL A 106 -6.92 8.63 -7.41
C VAL A 106 -5.60 9.03 -8.06
N ALA A 107 -4.89 8.09 -8.71
CA ALA A 107 -3.71 8.41 -9.53
C ALA A 107 -4.07 9.36 -10.70
N GLY A 108 -5.24 9.17 -11.31
CA GLY A 108 -5.80 10.08 -12.31
C GLY A 108 -6.04 11.49 -11.76
N TRP A 109 -6.51 11.63 -10.51
CA TRP A 109 -6.65 12.94 -9.86
C TRP A 109 -5.29 13.65 -9.70
N MET A 110 -4.25 12.91 -9.33
CA MET A 110 -2.90 13.48 -9.23
C MET A 110 -2.40 14.02 -10.57
N MET A 111 -2.59 13.26 -11.66
CA MET A 111 -2.23 13.71 -13.01
C MET A 111 -3.05 14.92 -13.45
N TYR A 112 -4.35 14.94 -13.18
CA TYR A 112 -5.22 16.08 -13.46
C TYR A 112 -4.73 17.32 -12.74
N TYR A 113 -4.41 17.22 -11.45
CA TYR A 113 -3.89 18.34 -10.66
C TYR A 113 -2.52 18.81 -11.11
N ALA A 114 -1.62 17.88 -11.48
CA ALA A 114 -0.34 18.26 -12.11
C ALA A 114 -0.56 19.08 -13.39
N TYR A 115 -1.49 18.67 -14.25
CA TYR A 115 -1.86 19.40 -15.47
C TYR A 115 -2.46 20.77 -15.16
N LYS A 116 -3.45 20.85 -14.26
CA LYS A 116 -4.13 22.10 -13.88
C LYS A 116 -3.18 23.11 -13.24
N THR A 117 -2.31 22.63 -12.33
CA THR A 117 -1.32 23.49 -11.66
C THR A 117 -0.29 24.01 -12.65
N ALA A 118 0.21 23.15 -13.55
CA ALA A 118 1.12 23.55 -14.62
C ALA A 118 0.46 24.55 -15.60
N GLY A 119 -0.84 24.41 -15.85
CA GLY A 119 -1.64 25.37 -16.64
C GLY A 119 -1.84 26.72 -15.95
N GLY A 120 -1.63 26.80 -14.61
CA GLY A 120 -1.78 28.04 -13.85
C GLY A 120 -3.20 28.30 -13.35
N GLU A 121 -4.11 27.33 -13.42
CA GLU A 121 -5.53 27.49 -13.01
C GLU A 121 -5.72 27.79 -11.52
N PHE A 122 -4.74 27.49 -10.69
CA PHE A 122 -4.78 27.81 -9.26
C PHE A 122 -4.17 29.17 -8.91
N VAL A 123 -3.54 29.87 -9.87
CA VAL A 123 -2.86 31.15 -9.60
C VAL A 123 -3.89 32.22 -9.23
N GLY A 124 -3.77 32.76 -8.01
CA GLY A 124 -4.69 33.78 -7.48
C GLY A 124 -6.07 33.23 -7.08
N ALA A 125 -6.28 31.91 -7.13
CA ALA A 125 -7.51 31.28 -6.70
C ALA A 125 -7.61 31.31 -5.17
N ASP A 126 -8.77 31.69 -4.65
CA ASP A 126 -9.08 31.51 -3.22
C ASP A 126 -9.46 30.06 -2.90
N THR A 127 -9.60 29.76 -1.63
CA THR A 127 -9.92 28.39 -1.17
C THR A 127 -11.25 27.89 -1.73
N ASP A 128 -12.25 28.74 -1.89
CA ASP A 128 -13.55 28.35 -2.43
C ASP A 128 -13.46 28.03 -3.92
N THR A 129 -12.70 28.76 -4.69
CA THR A 129 -12.40 28.47 -6.11
C THR A 129 -11.66 27.14 -6.24
N VAL A 130 -10.63 26.87 -5.40
CA VAL A 130 -9.90 25.59 -5.39
C VAL A 130 -10.85 24.42 -5.06
N LYS A 131 -11.73 24.60 -4.05
CA LYS A 131 -12.79 23.62 -3.70
C LYS A 131 -13.76 23.43 -4.87
N GLY A 132 -14.11 24.49 -5.57
CA GLY A 132 -14.95 24.46 -6.77
C GLY A 132 -14.33 23.60 -7.88
N ILE A 133 -13.03 23.75 -8.15
CA ILE A 133 -12.29 22.95 -9.14
C ILE A 133 -12.30 21.46 -8.76
N PHE A 134 -12.09 21.14 -7.48
CA PHE A 134 -12.15 19.76 -6.99
C PHE A 134 -13.55 19.14 -7.16
N ASN A 135 -14.58 19.84 -6.70
CA ASN A 135 -15.97 19.37 -6.82
C ASN A 135 -16.41 19.24 -8.29
N HIS A 136 -15.98 20.15 -9.16
CA HIS A 136 -16.24 20.06 -10.60
C HIS A 136 -15.58 18.83 -11.23
N MET A 137 -14.33 18.52 -10.84
CA MET A 137 -13.67 17.29 -11.28
C MET A 137 -14.45 16.04 -10.85
N LEU A 138 -14.83 15.93 -9.57
CA LEU A 138 -15.60 14.80 -9.04
C LEU A 138 -16.98 14.66 -9.67
N GLY A 139 -17.64 15.79 -9.93
CA GLY A 139 -18.98 15.84 -10.57
C GLY A 139 -18.97 15.58 -12.08
N ASN A 140 -17.81 15.58 -12.74
CA ASN A 140 -17.70 15.37 -14.19
C ASN A 140 -17.18 13.95 -14.51
N PRO A 141 -18.08 13.00 -14.85
CA PRO A 141 -17.69 11.63 -15.16
C PRO A 141 -16.71 11.55 -16.33
N GLY A 142 -16.86 12.39 -17.36
CA GLY A 142 -15.97 12.38 -18.53
C GLY A 142 -14.52 12.72 -18.16
N THR A 143 -14.31 13.73 -17.34
CA THR A 143 -12.99 14.12 -16.83
C THR A 143 -12.38 12.99 -15.99
N MET A 144 -13.14 12.42 -15.06
CA MET A 144 -12.64 11.35 -14.22
C MET A 144 -12.29 10.07 -15.01
N ILE A 145 -13.16 9.68 -15.96
CA ILE A 145 -12.91 8.53 -16.84
C ILE A 145 -11.65 8.74 -17.68
N PHE A 146 -11.51 9.91 -18.30
CA PHE A 146 -10.35 10.20 -19.16
C PHE A 146 -9.02 10.05 -18.40
N TRP A 147 -8.88 10.70 -17.23
CA TRP A 147 -7.62 10.65 -16.47
C TRP A 147 -7.36 9.26 -15.87
N THR A 148 -8.39 8.56 -15.45
CA THR A 148 -8.25 7.17 -14.96
C THR A 148 -7.81 6.24 -16.09
N LEU A 149 -8.45 6.29 -17.25
CA LEU A 149 -8.06 5.48 -18.40
C LEU A 149 -6.64 5.81 -18.89
N LEU A 150 -6.25 7.07 -18.85
CA LEU A 150 -4.88 7.46 -19.20
C LEU A 150 -3.85 6.79 -18.28
N VAL A 151 -4.08 6.78 -16.97
CA VAL A 151 -3.22 6.06 -16.01
C VAL A 151 -3.18 4.57 -16.34
N ILE A 152 -4.33 3.94 -16.56
CA ILE A 152 -4.45 2.50 -16.84
C ILE A 152 -3.66 2.14 -18.12
N VAL A 153 -3.84 2.91 -19.20
CA VAL A 153 -3.17 2.65 -20.48
C VAL A 153 -1.66 2.84 -20.37
N LEU A 154 -1.21 3.92 -19.71
CA LEU A 154 0.22 4.16 -19.51
C LEU A 154 0.88 3.06 -18.69
N ALA A 155 0.29 2.67 -17.56
CA ALA A 155 0.89 1.69 -16.68
C ALA A 155 0.87 0.26 -17.27
N PHE A 156 -0.24 -0.18 -17.89
CA PHE A 156 -0.26 -1.46 -18.64
C PHE A 156 0.64 -1.43 -19.88
N GLY A 157 0.79 -0.27 -20.53
CA GLY A 157 1.77 -0.08 -21.59
C GLY A 157 3.19 -0.38 -21.14
N VAL A 158 3.55 0.06 -19.92
CA VAL A 158 4.84 -0.28 -19.28
C VAL A 158 4.96 -1.79 -19.04
N CYS A 159 3.92 -2.42 -18.48
CA CYS A 159 3.91 -3.87 -18.23
C CYS A 159 4.01 -4.69 -19.53
N ALA A 160 3.47 -4.18 -20.65
CA ALA A 160 3.55 -4.85 -21.95
C ALA A 160 4.99 -4.99 -22.49
N LEU A 161 5.90 -4.09 -22.07
CA LEU A 161 7.32 -4.11 -22.44
C LEU A 161 8.13 -5.20 -21.70
N GLY A 162 7.51 -5.89 -20.73
CA GLY A 162 8.15 -6.91 -19.90
C GLY A 162 8.75 -6.37 -18.60
N LEU A 163 9.27 -7.29 -17.77
CA LEU A 163 9.82 -6.94 -16.47
C LEU A 163 11.07 -6.04 -16.60
N GLU A 164 12.07 -6.47 -17.36
CA GLU A 164 13.37 -5.78 -17.45
C GLU A 164 13.28 -4.46 -18.21
N ASN A 165 12.74 -4.47 -19.43
CA ASN A 165 12.71 -3.30 -20.33
C ASN A 165 11.57 -2.32 -20.03
N GLY A 166 10.50 -2.79 -19.41
CA GLY A 166 9.34 -1.98 -19.01
C GLY A 166 9.39 -1.64 -17.53
N VAL A 167 8.92 -2.56 -16.70
CA VAL A 167 8.66 -2.32 -15.27
C VAL A 167 9.93 -1.86 -14.54
N GLU A 168 11.05 -2.60 -14.64
CA GLU A 168 12.28 -2.25 -13.93
C GLU A 168 12.87 -0.93 -14.43
N LYS A 169 13.07 -0.80 -15.76
CA LYS A 169 13.74 0.37 -16.34
C LYS A 169 12.95 1.65 -16.11
N ILE A 170 11.65 1.64 -16.33
CA ILE A 170 10.80 2.83 -16.20
C ILE A 170 10.60 3.19 -14.74
N THR A 171 10.33 2.21 -13.86
CA THR A 171 10.19 2.47 -12.42
C THR A 171 11.48 3.02 -11.82
N LYS A 172 12.66 2.55 -12.24
CA LYS A 172 13.95 3.13 -11.81
C LYS A 172 14.02 4.63 -12.10
N VAL A 173 13.65 5.05 -13.31
CA VAL A 173 13.69 6.46 -13.70
C VAL A 173 12.66 7.26 -12.88
N ILE A 174 11.43 6.78 -12.78
CA ILE A 174 10.36 7.42 -12.00
C ILE A 174 10.80 7.57 -10.53
N MET A 175 11.34 6.53 -9.90
CA MET A 175 11.75 6.56 -8.50
C MET A 175 12.93 7.50 -8.25
N LEU A 176 13.91 7.56 -9.15
CA LEU A 176 15.02 8.51 -9.03
C LEU A 176 14.53 9.97 -9.16
N LEU A 177 13.65 10.25 -10.12
CA LEU A 177 13.05 11.57 -10.26
C LEU A 177 12.18 11.94 -9.05
N LEU A 178 11.41 10.98 -8.52
CA LEU A 178 10.61 11.14 -7.30
C LEU A 178 11.51 11.56 -6.12
N ILE A 179 12.63 10.86 -5.90
CA ILE A 179 13.57 11.18 -4.80
C ILE A 179 14.15 12.58 -4.97
N VAL A 180 14.57 12.95 -6.18
CA VAL A 180 15.11 14.29 -6.47
C VAL A 180 14.06 15.38 -6.19
N LEU A 181 12.85 15.23 -6.73
CA LEU A 181 11.74 16.17 -6.48
C LEU A 181 11.42 16.28 -5.00
N MET A 182 11.38 15.15 -4.31
CA MET A 182 11.10 15.08 -2.87
C MET A 182 12.15 15.86 -2.06
N ILE A 183 13.44 15.70 -2.35
CA ILE A 183 14.52 16.44 -1.68
C ILE A 183 14.37 17.95 -1.92
N VAL A 184 14.14 18.35 -3.17
CA VAL A 184 13.95 19.77 -3.53
C VAL A 184 12.75 20.37 -2.80
N MET A 185 11.63 19.64 -2.76
CA MET A 185 10.42 20.09 -2.06
C MET A 185 10.61 20.14 -0.54
N ALA A 186 11.31 19.16 0.06
CA ALA A 186 11.61 19.14 1.48
C ALA A 186 12.49 20.35 1.87
N VAL A 187 13.57 20.61 1.12
CA VAL A 187 14.41 21.80 1.35
C VAL A 187 13.58 23.07 1.27
N ARG A 188 12.69 23.19 0.28
CA ARG A 188 11.81 24.36 0.16
C ARG A 188 10.87 24.49 1.34
N SER A 189 10.24 23.41 1.77
CA SER A 189 9.28 23.42 2.89
C SER A 189 9.94 23.86 4.20
N VAL A 190 11.09 23.27 4.55
CA VAL A 190 11.78 23.59 5.81
C VAL A 190 12.38 25.01 5.84
N THR A 191 12.57 25.61 4.68
CA THR A 191 13.07 27.00 4.56
C THR A 191 11.96 28.06 4.48
N LEU A 192 10.69 27.68 4.57
CA LEU A 192 9.57 28.61 4.59
C LEU A 192 9.57 29.45 5.88
N PRO A 193 9.27 30.76 5.80
CA PRO A 193 9.00 31.56 6.98
C PRO A 193 7.84 30.96 7.78
N GLY A 194 8.03 30.68 9.07
CA GLY A 194 7.01 30.05 9.95
C GLY A 194 7.05 28.52 9.98
N ALA A 195 7.90 27.85 9.18
CA ALA A 195 8.02 26.39 9.20
C ALA A 195 8.55 25.80 10.52
N SER A 196 9.23 26.60 11.36
CA SER A 196 9.87 26.14 12.61
C SER A 196 8.92 25.44 13.56
N LYS A 197 7.70 25.94 13.72
CA LYS A 197 6.67 25.30 14.57
C LYS A 197 6.25 23.93 14.02
N GLY A 198 6.12 23.82 12.71
CA GLY A 198 5.82 22.55 12.03
C GLY A 198 6.97 21.54 12.17
N LEU A 199 8.23 22.01 12.06
CA LEU A 199 9.41 21.17 12.29
C LEU A 199 9.49 20.70 13.74
N GLU A 200 9.22 21.57 14.71
CA GLU A 200 9.15 21.20 16.12
C GLU A 200 8.09 20.12 16.36
N PHE A 201 6.87 20.33 15.87
CA PHE A 201 5.78 19.35 15.97
C PHE A 201 6.15 17.99 15.32
N TYR A 202 6.85 18.03 14.18
CA TYR A 202 7.14 16.83 13.38
C TYR A 202 8.37 16.06 13.86
N LEU A 203 9.37 16.74 14.46
CA LEU A 203 10.66 16.14 14.82
C LEU A 203 10.89 16.01 16.32
N ILE A 204 10.21 16.81 17.16
CA ILE A 204 10.41 16.78 18.61
C ILE A 204 9.23 16.05 19.28
N PRO A 205 9.49 14.88 19.90
CA PRO A 205 8.42 14.11 20.56
C PRO A 205 7.84 14.84 21.77
N ASP A 206 6.53 15.06 21.75
CA ASP A 206 5.75 15.58 22.86
C ASP A 206 4.81 14.50 23.41
N PHE A 207 5.21 13.87 24.51
CA PHE A 207 4.44 12.79 25.12
C PHE A 207 3.13 13.24 25.78
N ASN A 208 2.93 14.55 26.02
CA ASN A 208 1.64 15.05 26.50
C ASN A 208 0.57 14.86 25.43
N LYS A 209 0.90 15.08 24.16
CA LYS A 209 0.00 14.83 23.03
C LYS A 209 -0.43 13.38 22.91
N LEU A 210 0.45 12.42 23.32
CA LEU A 210 0.09 11.01 23.39
C LEU A 210 -1.03 10.72 24.38
N HIS A 211 -1.00 11.41 25.55
CA HIS A 211 -2.07 11.29 26.55
C HIS A 211 -3.37 11.94 26.08
N GLU A 212 -3.29 13.11 25.47
CA GLU A 212 -4.47 13.84 24.95
C GLU A 212 -5.19 13.06 23.84
N ARG A 213 -4.45 12.44 22.91
CA ARG A 213 -5.01 11.64 21.79
C ARG A 213 -5.38 10.22 22.21
N GLY A 214 -4.91 9.76 23.36
CA GLY A 214 -5.07 8.40 23.87
C GLY A 214 -4.04 7.43 23.28
N MET A 215 -3.16 6.91 24.13
CA MET A 215 -2.07 6.00 23.76
C MET A 215 -2.53 4.82 22.86
N GLY A 216 -3.67 4.20 23.20
CA GLY A 216 -4.21 3.08 22.45
C GLY A 216 -4.59 3.43 21.00
N ASN A 217 -5.08 4.65 20.77
CA ASN A 217 -5.46 5.10 19.42
C ASN A 217 -4.23 5.39 18.58
N VAL A 218 -3.20 6.03 19.14
CA VAL A 218 -1.95 6.32 18.43
C VAL A 218 -1.21 5.02 18.07
N ILE A 219 -1.11 4.05 18.99
CA ILE A 219 -0.52 2.75 18.72
C ILE A 219 -1.31 2.01 17.63
N PHE A 220 -2.65 2.05 17.68
CA PHE A 220 -3.48 1.42 16.68
C PHE A 220 -3.31 2.05 15.29
N ALA A 221 -3.30 3.39 15.20
CA ALA A 221 -3.04 4.11 13.96
C ALA A 221 -1.67 3.75 13.37
N ALA A 222 -0.63 3.68 14.22
CA ALA A 222 0.72 3.30 13.82
C ALA A 222 0.80 1.85 13.33
N LEU A 223 0.15 0.91 14.02
CA LEU A 223 0.06 -0.50 13.61
C LEU A 223 -0.63 -0.65 12.26
N THR A 224 -1.81 -0.03 12.12
CA THR A 224 -2.58 -0.09 10.86
C THR A 224 -1.79 0.50 9.70
N HIS A 225 -1.12 1.63 9.92
CA HIS A 225 -0.32 2.26 8.88
C HIS A 225 0.92 1.43 8.51
N ALA A 226 1.55 0.73 9.46
CA ALA A 226 2.70 -0.15 9.19
C ALA A 226 2.36 -1.33 8.24
N PHE A 227 1.13 -1.85 8.27
CA PHE A 227 0.67 -2.82 7.27
C PHE A 227 0.47 -2.20 5.90
N PHE A 228 -0.14 -1.03 5.88
CA PHE A 228 -0.53 -0.37 4.65
C PHE A 228 0.69 0.10 3.85
N THR A 229 1.69 0.69 4.52
CA THR A 229 2.84 1.32 3.89
C THR A 229 3.70 0.34 3.10
N LEU A 230 3.90 -0.90 3.57
CA LEU A 230 4.71 -1.92 2.90
C LEU A 230 3.95 -2.72 1.84
N SER A 231 2.67 -2.42 1.59
CA SER A 231 1.83 -3.16 0.63
C SER A 231 1.84 -4.68 0.85
N VAL A 232 1.94 -5.13 2.12
CA VAL A 232 1.92 -6.56 2.49
C VAL A 232 0.49 -7.07 2.63
N GLY A 233 0.29 -8.37 2.45
CA GLY A 233 -1.01 -9.04 2.60
C GLY A 233 -1.77 -9.26 1.30
N ILE A 234 -1.49 -8.52 0.23
CA ILE A 234 -2.09 -8.76 -1.09
C ILE A 234 -1.18 -9.54 -2.04
N GLY A 235 0.00 -9.96 -1.54
CA GLY A 235 0.95 -10.78 -2.27
C GLY A 235 1.77 -10.06 -3.32
N SER A 236 1.76 -8.73 -3.35
CA SER A 236 2.62 -7.94 -4.25
C SER A 236 4.09 -8.26 -4.01
N MET A 237 4.49 -8.33 -2.76
CA MET A 237 5.87 -8.62 -2.39
C MET A 237 6.26 -10.07 -2.63
N GLU A 238 5.32 -11.03 -2.57
CA GLU A 238 5.56 -12.42 -3.00
C GLU A 238 5.96 -12.49 -4.47
N ILE A 239 5.29 -11.73 -5.33
CA ILE A 239 5.59 -11.72 -6.77
C ILE A 239 6.98 -11.16 -7.02
N PHE A 240 7.35 -10.04 -6.38
CA PHE A 240 8.73 -9.53 -6.51
C PHE A 240 9.75 -10.49 -5.94
N GLY A 241 9.41 -11.19 -4.85
CA GLY A 241 10.21 -12.30 -4.33
C GLY A 241 10.47 -13.38 -5.38
N SER A 242 9.47 -13.73 -6.22
CA SER A 242 9.60 -14.76 -7.26
C SER A 242 10.58 -14.42 -8.38
N TYR A 243 10.91 -13.13 -8.53
CA TYR A 243 11.89 -12.64 -9.50
C TYR A 243 13.31 -12.54 -8.94
N LEU A 244 13.50 -12.79 -7.60
CA LEU A 244 14.79 -12.68 -6.93
C LEU A 244 15.68 -13.91 -7.12
N LEU A 245 16.96 -13.65 -7.37
CA LEU A 245 18.01 -14.66 -7.35
C LEU A 245 18.39 -15.05 -5.91
N LYS A 246 19.00 -16.24 -5.74
CA LYS A 246 19.40 -16.78 -4.43
C LYS A 246 20.79 -16.30 -3.96
N GLU A 247 21.34 -15.30 -4.60
CA GLU A 247 22.69 -14.78 -4.27
C GLU A 247 22.71 -14.04 -2.93
N ARG A 248 21.56 -13.42 -2.53
CA ARG A 248 21.46 -12.61 -1.32
C ARG A 248 20.35 -13.09 -0.39
N ARG A 249 20.59 -12.88 0.90
CA ARG A 249 19.62 -13.16 1.96
C ARG A 249 18.47 -12.14 1.91
N LEU A 250 17.25 -12.64 2.07
CA LEU A 250 16.05 -11.81 1.96
C LEU A 250 15.93 -10.76 3.06
N THR A 251 16.49 -11.02 4.24
CA THR A 251 16.48 -10.05 5.35
C THR A 251 17.10 -8.71 4.95
N GLY A 252 18.27 -8.74 4.31
CA GLY A 252 18.94 -7.52 3.86
C GLY A 252 18.16 -6.77 2.77
N GLU A 253 17.52 -7.50 1.87
CA GLU A 253 16.71 -6.92 0.80
C GLU A 253 15.42 -6.28 1.37
N ALA A 254 14.75 -6.96 2.29
CA ALA A 254 13.57 -6.44 2.97
C ALA A 254 13.89 -5.18 3.80
N ILE A 255 15.01 -5.17 4.54
CA ILE A 255 15.48 -3.98 5.26
C ILE A 255 15.74 -2.82 4.29
N SER A 256 16.36 -3.06 3.14
CA SER A 256 16.66 -2.02 2.17
C SER A 256 15.38 -1.37 1.62
N VAL A 257 14.36 -2.18 1.30
CA VAL A 257 13.05 -1.69 0.83
C VAL A 257 12.32 -0.94 1.94
N THR A 258 12.28 -1.48 3.15
CA THR A 258 11.63 -0.84 4.32
C THR A 258 12.29 0.50 4.67
N LEU A 259 13.63 0.59 4.63
CA LEU A 259 14.33 1.85 4.87
C LEU A 259 14.02 2.90 3.81
N LEU A 260 13.99 2.52 2.53
CA LEU A 260 13.65 3.46 1.46
C LEU A 260 12.21 3.95 1.57
N ASP A 261 11.27 3.05 1.85
CA ASP A 261 9.87 3.36 2.14
C ASP A 261 9.74 4.37 3.30
N THR A 262 10.43 4.09 4.40
CA THR A 262 10.46 4.96 5.59
C THR A 262 11.02 6.35 5.29
N VAL A 263 12.15 6.42 4.57
CA VAL A 263 12.77 7.70 4.19
C VAL A 263 11.79 8.54 3.38
N VAL A 264 11.08 7.93 2.43
CA VAL A 264 10.08 8.63 1.63
C VAL A 264 8.91 9.10 2.48
N ALA A 265 8.36 8.25 3.36
CA ALA A 265 7.26 8.63 4.24
C ALA A 265 7.63 9.82 5.15
N ILE A 266 8.78 9.74 5.82
CA ILE A 266 9.27 10.82 6.69
C ILE A 266 9.53 12.10 5.90
N THR A 267 10.13 12.00 4.71
CA THR A 267 10.42 13.19 3.89
C THR A 267 9.14 13.81 3.33
N ALA A 268 8.13 13.00 2.98
CA ALA A 268 6.81 13.51 2.59
C ALA A 268 6.15 14.31 3.73
N GLY A 269 6.27 13.84 4.97
CA GLY A 269 5.84 14.60 6.14
C GLY A 269 6.62 15.91 6.33
N LEU A 270 7.93 15.93 6.06
CA LEU A 270 8.75 17.15 6.06
C LEU A 270 8.34 18.15 4.95
N ILE A 271 7.75 17.68 3.86
CA ILE A 271 7.19 18.54 2.82
C ILE A 271 5.87 19.15 3.29
N ILE A 272 4.96 18.34 3.83
CA ILE A 272 3.58 18.73 4.08
C ILE A 272 3.43 19.46 5.40
N VAL A 273 3.92 18.88 6.52
CA VAL A 273 3.66 19.41 7.86
C VAL A 273 4.22 20.83 8.06
N PRO A 274 5.52 21.11 7.79
CA PRO A 274 6.03 22.47 7.93
C PRO A 274 5.36 23.47 6.99
N SER A 275 4.96 23.03 5.77
CA SER A 275 4.22 23.89 4.84
C SER A 275 2.84 24.28 5.40
N CYS A 276 2.10 23.34 5.99
CA CYS A 276 0.81 23.61 6.64
C CYS A 276 0.97 24.62 7.77
N PHE A 277 1.92 24.41 8.67
CA PHE A 277 2.16 25.32 9.79
C PHE A 277 2.63 26.72 9.35
N ALA A 278 3.44 26.82 8.30
CA ALA A 278 3.88 28.10 7.73
C ALA A 278 2.72 28.99 7.25
N TYR A 279 1.60 28.37 6.86
CA TYR A 279 0.41 29.05 6.35
C TYR A 279 -0.81 28.92 7.28
N ASN A 280 -0.60 28.53 8.56
CA ASN A 280 -1.63 28.35 9.60
C ASN A 280 -2.77 27.41 9.16
N VAL A 281 -2.41 26.29 8.54
CA VAL A 281 -3.33 25.24 8.12
C VAL A 281 -3.09 23.99 8.94
N GLU A 282 -4.15 23.33 9.38
CA GLU A 282 -4.08 22.08 10.13
C GLU A 282 -3.73 20.91 9.17
N PRO A 283 -2.75 20.07 9.52
CA PRO A 283 -2.35 18.93 8.66
C PRO A 283 -3.26 17.70 8.78
N ASP A 284 -4.43 17.83 9.40
CA ASP A 284 -5.37 16.73 9.73
C ASP A 284 -6.63 16.69 8.84
N ALA A 285 -6.66 17.42 7.73
CA ALA A 285 -7.86 17.61 6.92
C ALA A 285 -8.22 16.45 5.95
N GLY A 286 -7.57 15.29 6.00
CA GLY A 286 -7.86 14.13 5.14
C GLY A 286 -7.64 14.37 3.63
N PRO A 287 -8.48 13.77 2.73
CA PRO A 287 -8.38 14.03 1.28
C PRO A 287 -8.43 15.50 0.87
N PRO A 288 -9.25 16.36 1.48
CA PRO A 288 -9.22 17.81 1.22
C PRO A 288 -7.85 18.45 1.43
N LEU A 289 -7.00 17.90 2.30
CA LEU A 289 -5.63 18.40 2.52
C LEU A 289 -4.85 18.50 1.20
N LEU A 290 -4.85 17.45 0.39
CA LEU A 290 -4.09 17.41 -0.86
C LEU A 290 -4.70 18.26 -1.98
N PHE A 291 -6.02 18.20 -2.13
CA PHE A 291 -6.68 18.73 -3.34
C PHE A 291 -7.30 20.12 -3.14
N ILE A 292 -7.43 20.57 -1.89
CA ILE A 292 -7.98 21.89 -1.56
C ILE A 292 -6.93 22.71 -0.81
N THR A 293 -6.43 22.18 0.29
CA THR A 293 -5.56 22.91 1.22
C THR A 293 -4.19 23.20 0.63
N LEU A 294 -3.48 22.17 0.14
CA LEU A 294 -2.13 22.37 -0.42
C LEU A 294 -2.10 23.24 -1.67
N PRO A 295 -3.00 23.12 -2.66
CA PRO A 295 -3.09 24.10 -3.73
C PRO A 295 -3.26 25.54 -3.24
N SER A 296 -4.09 25.75 -2.21
CA SER A 296 -4.25 27.07 -1.57
C SER A 296 -2.97 27.54 -0.90
N VAL A 297 -2.23 26.65 -0.21
CA VAL A 297 -0.91 26.94 0.38
C VAL A 297 0.08 27.37 -0.71
N PHE A 298 0.16 26.61 -1.81
CA PHE A 298 1.07 26.96 -2.91
C PHE A 298 0.75 28.33 -3.53
N ASN A 299 -0.52 28.71 -3.61
CA ASN A 299 -0.92 30.02 -4.11
C ASN A 299 -0.34 31.19 -3.32
N HIS A 300 -0.13 31.03 -2.03
CA HIS A 300 0.48 32.06 -1.18
C HIS A 300 2.01 32.07 -1.23
N MET A 301 2.62 31.05 -1.90
CA MET A 301 4.08 30.96 -2.03
C MET A 301 4.59 31.72 -3.24
N ALA A 302 5.74 32.40 -3.09
CA ALA A 302 6.46 32.95 -4.26
C ALA A 302 6.85 31.79 -5.21
N GLY A 303 6.39 31.86 -6.46
CA GLY A 303 6.56 30.79 -7.45
C GLY A 303 5.65 29.56 -7.21
N GLY A 304 4.52 29.74 -6.55
CA GLY A 304 3.60 28.67 -6.15
C GLY A 304 3.14 27.76 -7.29
N ARG A 305 2.99 28.29 -8.51
CA ARG A 305 2.71 27.50 -9.71
C ARG A 305 3.79 26.43 -9.95
N ILE A 306 5.07 26.78 -9.80
CA ILE A 306 6.19 25.84 -9.98
C ILE A 306 6.18 24.81 -8.85
N TRP A 307 6.08 25.27 -7.60
CA TRP A 307 6.09 24.38 -6.42
C TRP A 307 4.91 23.42 -6.40
N GLY A 308 3.71 23.92 -6.69
CA GLY A 308 2.51 23.09 -6.81
C GLY A 308 2.62 22.06 -7.95
N THR A 309 3.16 22.48 -9.11
CA THR A 309 3.41 21.54 -10.22
C THR A 309 4.41 20.46 -9.82
N CYS A 310 5.55 20.83 -9.21
CA CYS A 310 6.53 19.86 -8.72
C CYS A 310 5.91 18.89 -7.71
N PHE A 311 5.06 19.39 -6.80
CA PHE A 311 4.36 18.57 -5.83
C PHE A 311 3.42 17.54 -6.49
N PHE A 312 2.55 17.97 -7.40
CA PHE A 312 1.62 17.04 -8.04
C PHE A 312 2.30 16.10 -9.04
N VAL A 313 3.42 16.49 -9.66
CA VAL A 313 4.27 15.58 -10.44
C VAL A 313 4.92 14.53 -9.53
N PHE A 314 5.45 14.93 -8.38
CA PHE A 314 5.97 14.01 -7.37
C PHE A 314 4.90 13.02 -6.91
N MET A 315 3.69 13.50 -6.58
CA MET A 315 2.54 12.66 -6.19
C MET A 315 2.13 11.70 -7.31
N THR A 316 2.12 12.18 -8.56
CA THR A 316 1.84 11.35 -9.74
C THR A 316 2.86 10.24 -9.91
N PHE A 317 4.15 10.51 -9.73
CA PHE A 317 5.19 9.49 -9.81
C PHE A 317 5.05 8.44 -8.71
N ALA A 318 4.75 8.85 -7.48
CA ALA A 318 4.47 7.92 -6.38
C ALA A 318 3.25 7.02 -6.68
N ALA A 319 2.16 7.61 -7.19
CA ALA A 319 0.97 6.83 -7.54
C ALA A 319 1.23 5.87 -8.71
N ILE A 320 1.86 6.33 -9.80
CA ILE A 320 2.10 5.52 -11.01
C ILE A 320 3.09 4.38 -10.73
N SER A 321 4.13 4.57 -9.91
CA SER A 321 5.05 3.48 -9.55
C SER A 321 4.33 2.31 -8.88
N THR A 322 3.40 2.60 -7.97
CA THR A 322 2.55 1.59 -7.33
C THR A 322 1.60 0.94 -8.34
N VAL A 323 0.95 1.72 -9.22
CA VAL A 323 0.04 1.18 -10.25
C VAL A 323 0.78 0.21 -11.18
N ILE A 324 1.96 0.58 -11.67
CA ILE A 324 2.80 -0.29 -12.52
C ILE A 324 3.13 -1.59 -11.78
N ALA A 325 3.55 -1.50 -10.53
CA ALA A 325 3.92 -2.63 -9.71
C ALA A 325 2.75 -3.60 -9.49
N VAL A 326 1.57 -3.09 -9.13
CA VAL A 326 0.36 -3.92 -8.92
C VAL A 326 -0.18 -4.47 -10.24
N PHE A 327 -0.08 -3.74 -11.34
CA PHE A 327 -0.43 -4.27 -12.67
C PHE A 327 0.50 -5.40 -13.09
N GLU A 328 1.81 -5.30 -12.81
CA GLU A 328 2.72 -6.42 -13.04
C GLU A 328 2.30 -7.65 -12.21
N ASN A 329 1.86 -7.46 -10.96
CA ASN A 329 1.31 -8.56 -10.15
C ASN A 329 0.12 -9.23 -10.83
N ILE A 330 -0.87 -8.45 -11.28
CA ILE A 330 -2.07 -8.96 -11.96
C ILE A 330 -1.69 -9.70 -13.25
N VAL A 331 -0.76 -9.14 -14.03
CA VAL A 331 -0.27 -9.75 -15.27
C VAL A 331 0.45 -11.07 -14.98
N LYS A 332 1.39 -11.09 -14.02
CA LYS A 332 2.13 -12.30 -13.64
C LYS A 332 1.21 -13.38 -13.09
N MET A 333 0.26 -13.04 -12.23
CA MET A 333 -0.75 -14.00 -11.74
C MET A 333 -1.57 -14.59 -12.86
N THR A 334 -1.98 -13.78 -13.85
CA THR A 334 -2.75 -14.26 -15.01
C THR A 334 -1.91 -15.17 -15.89
N ILE A 335 -0.64 -14.83 -16.14
CA ILE A 335 0.30 -15.68 -16.90
C ILE A 335 0.47 -17.02 -16.17
N ASP A 336 0.75 -17.02 -14.87
CA ASP A 336 0.98 -18.24 -14.10
C ASP A 336 -0.28 -19.12 -14.01
N ALA A 337 -1.49 -18.51 -13.92
CA ALA A 337 -2.74 -19.25 -13.77
C ALA A 337 -3.29 -19.83 -15.09
N ARG A 338 -3.05 -19.15 -16.22
CA ARG A 338 -3.66 -19.47 -17.51
C ARG A 338 -2.67 -19.89 -18.60
N ASP A 339 -1.36 -19.80 -18.31
CA ASP A 339 -0.27 -20.00 -19.25
C ASP A 339 -0.42 -19.12 -20.52
N TRP A 340 -0.93 -17.88 -20.33
CA TRP A 340 -1.10 -16.93 -21.43
C TRP A 340 0.20 -16.18 -21.74
N GLU A 341 0.33 -15.78 -23.00
CA GLU A 341 1.37 -14.83 -23.40
C GLU A 341 1.17 -13.47 -22.71
N ARG A 342 2.26 -12.78 -22.38
CA ARG A 342 2.25 -11.48 -21.69
C ARG A 342 1.33 -10.45 -22.36
N LYS A 343 1.40 -10.32 -23.70
CA LYS A 343 0.57 -9.35 -24.45
C LYS A 343 -0.92 -9.62 -24.29
N LYS A 344 -1.34 -10.88 -24.31
CA LYS A 344 -2.74 -11.27 -24.09
C LYS A 344 -3.16 -11.01 -22.65
N ALA A 345 -2.32 -11.37 -21.68
CA ALA A 345 -2.59 -11.11 -20.27
C ALA A 345 -2.74 -9.61 -20.00
N VAL A 346 -1.84 -8.77 -20.52
CA VAL A 346 -1.91 -7.30 -20.42
C VAL A 346 -3.20 -6.76 -21.01
N ALA A 347 -3.56 -7.14 -22.24
CA ALA A 347 -4.75 -6.62 -22.91
C ALA A 347 -6.05 -6.96 -22.16
N VAL A 348 -6.20 -8.21 -21.71
CA VAL A 348 -7.39 -8.65 -20.98
C VAL A 348 -7.49 -7.98 -19.61
N ASN A 349 -6.38 -7.91 -18.87
CA ASN A 349 -6.38 -7.28 -17.56
C ASN A 349 -6.59 -5.76 -17.64
N MET A 350 -6.04 -5.09 -18.66
CA MET A 350 -6.27 -3.66 -18.91
C MET A 350 -7.76 -3.37 -19.13
N ILE A 351 -8.43 -4.15 -19.97
CA ILE A 351 -9.88 -4.00 -20.16
C ILE A 351 -10.63 -4.31 -18.88
N GLY A 352 -10.25 -5.38 -18.17
CA GLY A 352 -10.85 -5.77 -16.90
C GLY A 352 -10.78 -4.65 -15.86
N VAL A 353 -9.60 -4.09 -15.62
CA VAL A 353 -9.43 -2.98 -14.67
C VAL A 353 -10.18 -1.73 -15.14
N ALA A 354 -10.12 -1.38 -16.42
CA ALA A 354 -10.83 -0.22 -16.95
C ALA A 354 -12.35 -0.31 -16.70
N VAL A 355 -12.95 -1.47 -16.96
CA VAL A 355 -14.40 -1.68 -16.72
C VAL A 355 -14.72 -1.69 -15.21
N LEU A 356 -13.92 -2.40 -14.42
CA LEU A 356 -14.14 -2.55 -12.98
C LEU A 356 -13.88 -1.25 -12.19
N SER A 357 -13.12 -0.29 -12.73
CA SER A 357 -12.94 1.02 -12.10
C SER A 357 -14.14 1.96 -12.31
N MET A 358 -15.07 1.66 -13.21
CA MET A 358 -16.22 2.53 -13.47
C MET A 358 -17.12 2.78 -12.24
N PRO A 359 -17.44 1.77 -11.40
CA PRO A 359 -18.25 2.00 -10.21
C PRO A 359 -17.61 3.01 -9.23
N ALA A 360 -16.29 2.93 -9.00
CA ALA A 360 -15.57 3.89 -8.16
C ALA A 360 -15.69 5.32 -8.71
N ILE A 361 -15.45 5.50 -10.01
CA ILE A 361 -15.56 6.79 -10.71
C ILE A 361 -16.99 7.35 -10.62
N LEU A 362 -17.97 6.53 -10.98
CA LEU A 362 -19.36 6.94 -11.03
C LEU A 362 -19.96 7.15 -9.61
N GLY A 363 -19.37 6.58 -8.59
CA GLY A 363 -19.74 6.76 -7.19
C GLY A 363 -19.67 8.21 -6.69
N TYR A 364 -18.94 9.08 -7.37
CA TYR A 364 -18.86 10.51 -7.07
C TYR A 364 -19.88 11.37 -7.80
N ASN A 365 -20.54 10.83 -8.83
CA ASN A 365 -21.47 11.57 -9.70
C ASN A 365 -22.75 10.78 -9.98
N VAL A 366 -22.82 9.97 -11.02
CA VAL A 366 -24.04 9.25 -11.45
C VAL A 366 -24.56 8.28 -10.39
N LEU A 367 -23.67 7.59 -9.67
CA LEU A 367 -23.98 6.62 -8.62
C LEU A 367 -23.80 7.18 -7.20
N SER A 368 -23.71 8.49 -7.04
CA SER A 368 -23.48 9.16 -5.75
C SER A 368 -24.53 8.88 -4.68
N GLY A 369 -25.73 8.39 -5.08
CA GLY A 369 -26.76 7.93 -4.16
C GLY A 369 -26.47 6.58 -3.49
N ILE A 370 -25.51 5.79 -4.00
CA ILE A 370 -25.12 4.50 -3.41
C ILE A 370 -24.17 4.75 -2.24
N LYS A 371 -24.59 4.38 -1.03
CA LYS A 371 -23.88 4.59 0.24
C LYS A 371 -23.59 3.25 0.94
N PRO A 372 -22.60 2.47 0.45
CA PRO A 372 -22.46 1.06 0.83
C PRO A 372 -22.09 0.86 2.31
N LEU A 373 -21.36 1.81 2.91
CA LEU A 373 -20.96 1.76 4.33
C LEU A 373 -21.82 2.70 5.22
N GLY A 374 -22.95 3.20 4.71
CA GLY A 374 -23.83 4.16 5.38
C GLY A 374 -23.60 5.60 4.91
N ASP A 375 -24.36 6.55 5.52
CA ASP A 375 -24.35 7.96 5.12
C ASP A 375 -22.93 8.55 5.04
N GLY A 376 -22.71 9.35 4.01
CA GLY A 376 -21.42 9.99 3.75
C GLY A 376 -20.39 9.10 3.04
N SER A 377 -20.63 7.78 2.92
CA SER A 377 -19.69 6.88 2.22
C SER A 377 -19.91 6.89 0.70
N THR A 378 -18.84 6.54 -0.03
CA THR A 378 -18.83 6.35 -1.48
C THR A 378 -18.52 4.89 -1.83
N ILE A 379 -18.60 4.53 -3.12
CA ILE A 379 -18.18 3.20 -3.59
C ILE A 379 -16.68 3.01 -3.35
N MET A 380 -15.86 4.06 -3.53
CA MET A 380 -14.44 4.03 -3.22
C MET A 380 -14.16 3.66 -1.75
N ASP A 381 -14.97 4.18 -0.81
CA ASP A 381 -14.79 3.85 0.61
C ASP A 381 -15.05 2.37 0.90
N LEU A 382 -16.00 1.73 0.17
CA LEU A 382 -16.20 0.29 0.24
C LEU A 382 -14.99 -0.47 -0.29
N GLU A 383 -14.45 -0.05 -1.44
CA GLU A 383 -13.28 -0.70 -2.06
C GLU A 383 -12.03 -0.56 -1.17
N ASP A 384 -11.77 0.64 -0.62
CA ASP A 384 -10.67 0.83 0.36
C ASP A 384 -10.92 0.02 1.65
N PHE A 385 -12.15 -0.06 2.13
CA PHE A 385 -12.50 -0.90 3.28
C PHE A 385 -12.20 -2.39 3.01
N LEU A 386 -12.56 -2.91 1.84
CA LEU A 386 -12.28 -4.29 1.47
C LEU A 386 -10.76 -4.57 1.44
N VAL A 387 -9.97 -3.64 0.92
CA VAL A 387 -8.51 -3.78 0.86
C VAL A 387 -7.89 -3.54 2.24
N SER A 388 -8.07 -2.36 2.80
CA SER A 388 -7.31 -1.89 3.96
C SER A 388 -7.70 -2.58 5.27
N TYR A 389 -8.99 -2.90 5.44
CA TYR A 389 -9.50 -3.53 6.67
C TYR A 389 -9.60 -5.05 6.58
N ASN A 390 -9.55 -5.65 5.36
CA ASN A 390 -9.71 -7.10 5.20
C ASN A 390 -8.50 -7.74 4.53
N LEU A 391 -8.23 -7.40 3.28
CA LEU A 391 -7.26 -8.12 2.47
C LEU A 391 -5.83 -7.98 3.00
N LEU A 392 -5.40 -6.77 3.37
CA LEU A 392 -4.07 -6.54 3.91
C LEU A 392 -3.84 -7.30 5.24
N PRO A 393 -4.67 -7.14 6.29
CA PRO A 393 -4.43 -7.85 7.54
C PRO A 393 -4.63 -9.37 7.43
N LEU A 394 -5.69 -9.84 6.75
CA LEU A 394 -5.95 -11.27 6.64
C LEU A 394 -4.93 -11.97 5.73
N GLY A 395 -4.49 -11.35 4.65
CA GLY A 395 -3.43 -11.88 3.81
C GLY A 395 -2.08 -11.92 4.53
N SER A 396 -1.74 -10.88 5.29
CA SER A 396 -0.54 -10.86 6.16
C SER A 396 -0.59 -11.98 7.21
N LEU A 397 -1.76 -12.23 7.81
CA LEU A 397 -1.98 -13.34 8.75
C LEU A 397 -1.73 -14.69 8.08
N ILE A 398 -2.22 -14.87 6.86
CA ILE A 398 -2.02 -16.09 6.07
C ILE A 398 -0.54 -16.27 5.76
N ALA A 399 0.14 -15.26 5.24
CA ALA A 399 1.55 -15.34 4.84
C ALA A 399 2.46 -15.71 6.00
N ILE A 400 2.30 -15.07 7.18
CA ILE A 400 3.13 -15.38 8.33
C ILE A 400 2.82 -16.78 8.90
N LEU A 401 1.54 -17.16 9.03
CA LEU A 401 1.16 -18.48 9.53
C LEU A 401 1.59 -19.58 8.58
N PHE A 402 1.57 -19.36 7.26
CA PHE A 402 2.09 -20.31 6.28
C PHE A 402 3.58 -20.60 6.49
N CYS A 403 4.38 -19.57 6.74
CA CYS A 403 5.81 -19.69 6.97
C CYS A 403 6.17 -20.39 8.29
N VAL A 404 5.32 -20.28 9.35
CA VAL A 404 5.71 -20.74 10.68
C VAL A 404 5.03 -22.05 11.12
N ARG A 405 3.89 -22.43 10.54
CA ARG A 405 3.12 -23.60 10.96
C ARG A 405 3.58 -24.89 10.27
N LYS A 406 3.46 -26.03 10.98
CA LYS A 406 3.81 -27.35 10.44
C LYS A 406 2.88 -27.82 9.30
N ASN A 407 1.63 -27.34 9.27
CA ASN A 407 0.68 -27.62 8.19
C ASN A 407 0.71 -26.55 7.06
N GLY A 408 1.63 -25.60 7.13
CA GLY A 408 2.02 -24.71 6.04
C GLY A 408 3.38 -25.12 5.46
N TRP A 409 4.11 -24.17 4.92
CA TRP A 409 5.48 -24.40 4.43
C TRP A 409 6.43 -24.82 5.56
N GLY A 410 6.23 -24.28 6.76
CA GLY A 410 6.95 -24.61 7.96
C GLY A 410 8.19 -23.76 8.21
N TYR A 411 8.49 -23.55 9.51
CA TYR A 411 9.54 -22.60 9.93
C TYR A 411 10.95 -22.99 9.44
N ASP A 412 11.27 -24.29 9.36
CA ASP A 412 12.59 -24.72 8.95
C ASP A 412 12.84 -24.48 7.45
N ASN A 413 11.83 -24.72 6.59
CA ASN A 413 11.89 -24.39 5.17
C ASN A 413 12.01 -22.88 4.95
N PHE A 414 11.20 -22.09 5.67
CA PHE A 414 11.29 -20.64 5.67
C PHE A 414 12.70 -20.18 6.08
N MET A 415 13.28 -20.71 7.17
CA MET A 415 14.60 -20.35 7.65
C MET A 415 15.72 -20.72 6.68
N ASN A 416 15.59 -21.82 5.97
CA ASN A 416 16.52 -22.21 4.94
C ASN A 416 16.47 -21.23 3.77
N GLU A 417 15.28 -20.90 3.29
CA GLU A 417 15.12 -19.98 2.16
C GLU A 417 15.57 -18.55 2.51
N VAL A 418 15.10 -17.97 3.63
CA VAL A 418 15.42 -16.60 4.01
C VAL A 418 16.93 -16.35 4.19
N ASN A 419 17.64 -17.39 4.66
CA ASN A 419 19.08 -17.31 4.90
C ASN A 419 19.95 -17.82 3.74
N THR A 420 19.37 -18.20 2.62
CA THR A 420 20.12 -18.57 1.41
C THR A 420 20.78 -17.34 0.80
N GLY A 421 22.05 -17.45 0.44
CA GLY A 421 22.89 -16.38 -0.12
C GLY A 421 23.68 -15.61 0.93
N GLU A 422 24.19 -14.44 0.54
CA GLU A 422 25.05 -13.58 1.36
C GLU A 422 24.29 -12.38 1.96
N GLY A 423 24.76 -11.86 3.10
CA GLY A 423 24.22 -10.65 3.75
C GLY A 423 23.67 -10.90 5.16
N VAL A 424 22.67 -10.10 5.58
CA VAL A 424 22.09 -10.13 6.93
C VAL A 424 21.31 -11.41 7.17
N ARG A 425 21.62 -12.12 8.24
CA ARG A 425 20.92 -13.35 8.63
C ARG A 425 19.63 -13.04 9.38
N PHE A 426 18.59 -13.79 9.07
CA PHE A 426 17.35 -13.80 9.87
C PHE A 426 17.59 -14.64 11.14
N PRO A 427 17.29 -14.10 12.34
CA PRO A 427 17.60 -14.80 13.59
C PRO A 427 16.60 -15.92 13.89
N ARG A 428 17.09 -17.11 14.24
CA ARG A 428 16.25 -18.28 14.55
C ARG A 428 15.36 -18.10 15.79
N GLY A 429 15.76 -17.26 16.72
CA GLY A 429 15.04 -17.01 17.97
C GLY A 429 13.66 -16.33 17.80
N LEU A 430 13.36 -15.77 16.63
CA LEU A 430 12.08 -15.12 16.36
C LEU A 430 10.90 -16.08 16.11
N LYS A 431 11.10 -17.41 16.15
CA LYS A 431 10.04 -18.40 15.89
C LYS A 431 8.81 -18.19 16.76
N TRP A 432 8.98 -18.08 18.07
CA TRP A 432 7.88 -17.88 19.01
C TRP A 432 7.14 -16.55 18.74
N TYR A 433 7.89 -15.48 18.49
CA TYR A 433 7.35 -14.17 18.18
C TYR A 433 6.50 -14.20 16.90
N MET A 434 7.01 -14.77 15.81
CA MET A 434 6.29 -14.89 14.54
C MET A 434 5.11 -15.84 14.59
N THR A 435 5.16 -16.86 15.48
CA THR A 435 4.10 -17.86 15.59
C THR A 435 2.91 -17.37 16.39
N TYR A 436 3.14 -16.52 17.40
CA TYR A 436 2.09 -16.15 18.37
C TYR A 436 1.85 -14.66 18.44
N ILE A 437 2.91 -13.84 18.60
CA ILE A 437 2.75 -12.40 18.86
C ILE A 437 2.29 -11.67 17.61
N VAL A 438 2.98 -11.83 16.48
CA VAL A 438 2.61 -11.11 15.24
C VAL A 438 1.20 -11.49 14.78
N PRO A 439 0.80 -12.78 14.70
CA PRO A 439 -0.57 -13.14 14.35
C PRO A 439 -1.62 -12.59 15.32
N LEU A 440 -1.34 -12.58 16.64
CA LEU A 440 -2.23 -11.99 17.63
C LEU A 440 -2.43 -10.50 17.39
N LEU A 441 -1.34 -9.75 17.16
CA LEU A 441 -1.40 -8.31 16.89
C LEU A 441 -2.18 -8.03 15.61
N ILE A 442 -2.02 -8.84 14.55
CA ILE A 442 -2.79 -8.71 13.31
C ILE A 442 -4.29 -8.87 13.60
N VAL A 443 -4.68 -9.90 14.36
CA VAL A 443 -6.09 -10.12 14.72
C VAL A 443 -6.65 -8.99 15.56
N VAL A 444 -5.87 -8.46 16.51
CA VAL A 444 -6.28 -7.30 17.32
C VAL A 444 -6.51 -6.06 16.45
N VAL A 445 -5.58 -5.76 15.53
CA VAL A 445 -5.73 -4.64 14.58
C VAL A 445 -6.97 -4.84 13.70
N TYR A 446 -7.18 -6.05 13.19
CA TYR A 446 -8.32 -6.38 12.36
C TYR A 446 -9.66 -6.14 13.09
N VAL A 447 -9.82 -6.69 14.30
CA VAL A 447 -11.06 -6.57 15.09
C VAL A 447 -11.29 -5.12 15.53
N LYS A 448 -10.23 -4.43 16.00
CA LYS A 448 -10.32 -3.03 16.42
C LYS A 448 -10.66 -2.11 15.25
N GLY A 449 -10.10 -2.34 14.07
CA GLY A 449 -10.42 -1.58 12.87
C GLY A 449 -11.92 -1.60 12.53
N TYR A 450 -12.53 -2.76 12.60
CA TYR A 450 -13.99 -2.88 12.42
C TYR A 450 -14.78 -2.17 13.54
N TYR A 451 -14.34 -2.33 14.77
CA TYR A 451 -14.98 -1.65 15.89
C TYR A 451 -14.96 -0.14 15.73
N ASP A 452 -13.78 0.44 15.46
CA ASP A 452 -13.61 1.89 15.35
C ASP A 452 -14.40 2.47 14.16
N LEU A 453 -14.49 1.74 13.06
CA LEU A 453 -15.22 2.20 11.86
C LEU A 453 -16.75 2.15 12.04
N PHE A 454 -17.26 1.16 12.76
CA PHE A 454 -18.72 0.91 12.83
C PHE A 454 -19.35 1.26 14.18
N ALA A 455 -18.62 1.41 15.26
CA ALA A 455 -19.15 1.83 16.55
C ALA A 455 -19.87 3.20 16.49
N PRO A 456 -19.34 4.22 15.79
CA PRO A 456 -20.02 5.50 15.64
C PRO A 456 -21.34 5.41 14.84
N LYS A 457 -21.54 4.35 14.04
CA LYS A 457 -22.72 4.14 13.18
C LYS A 457 -23.87 3.44 13.90
N GLY A 458 -23.70 3.16 15.19
CA GLY A 458 -24.72 2.59 16.05
C GLY A 458 -24.65 1.06 16.22
N THR A 459 -25.33 0.56 17.25
CA THR A 459 -25.20 -0.83 17.71
C THR A 459 -25.59 -1.88 16.68
N LYS A 460 -26.62 -1.61 15.85
CA LYS A 460 -27.07 -2.56 14.79
C LYS A 460 -26.00 -2.69 13.69
N ALA A 461 -25.46 -1.57 13.23
CA ALA A 461 -24.38 -1.57 12.22
C ALA A 461 -23.13 -2.26 12.77
N LEU A 462 -22.75 -1.93 14.00
CA LEU A 462 -21.60 -2.57 14.66
C LEU A 462 -21.81 -4.10 14.76
N ALA A 463 -22.93 -4.57 15.26
CA ALA A 463 -23.21 -6.00 15.39
C ALA A 463 -23.16 -6.74 14.04
N PHE A 464 -23.76 -6.16 12.99
CA PHE A 464 -23.72 -6.73 11.64
C PHE A 464 -22.29 -6.84 11.11
N TRP A 465 -21.53 -5.75 11.12
CA TRP A 465 -20.18 -5.74 10.58
C TRP A 465 -19.18 -6.53 11.40
N MET A 466 -19.33 -6.57 12.72
CA MET A 466 -18.54 -7.50 13.58
C MET A 466 -18.84 -8.96 13.28
N GLY A 467 -20.11 -9.28 12.94
CA GLY A 467 -20.49 -10.60 12.43
C GLY A 467 -19.78 -10.94 11.11
N VAL A 468 -19.73 -9.99 10.18
CA VAL A 468 -18.98 -10.15 8.91
C VAL A 468 -17.50 -10.36 9.18
N ALA A 469 -16.89 -9.56 10.06
CA ALA A 469 -15.48 -9.72 10.44
C ALA A 469 -15.19 -11.11 11.02
N ALA A 470 -16.05 -11.58 11.90
CA ALA A 470 -15.92 -12.92 12.50
C ALA A 470 -16.04 -14.03 11.45
N LEU A 471 -16.97 -13.91 10.49
CA LEU A 471 -17.15 -14.88 9.39
C LEU A 471 -15.91 -14.93 8.48
N LEU A 472 -15.36 -13.78 8.11
CA LEU A 472 -14.14 -13.70 7.28
C LEU A 472 -12.94 -14.30 8.01
N LEU A 473 -12.77 -13.99 9.29
CA LEU A 473 -11.69 -14.54 10.12
C LEU A 473 -11.84 -16.07 10.29
N MET A 474 -13.06 -16.56 10.50
CA MET A 474 -13.35 -18.00 10.51
C MET A 474 -13.02 -18.65 9.18
N GLY A 475 -13.33 -18.00 8.05
CA GLY A 475 -12.94 -18.45 6.71
C GLY A 475 -11.43 -18.61 6.56
N VAL A 476 -10.65 -17.63 7.02
CA VAL A 476 -9.19 -17.71 7.04
C VAL A 476 -8.72 -18.87 7.91
N PHE A 477 -9.25 -19.02 9.13
CA PHE A 477 -8.89 -20.15 9.99
C PHE A 477 -9.32 -21.50 9.41
N ALA A 478 -10.43 -21.57 8.68
CA ALA A 478 -10.82 -22.78 7.97
C ALA A 478 -9.79 -23.17 6.90
N VAL A 479 -9.29 -22.22 6.11
CA VAL A 479 -8.19 -22.48 5.14
C VAL A 479 -6.94 -23.00 5.85
N ILE A 480 -6.62 -22.43 7.02
CA ILE A 480 -5.43 -22.78 7.80
C ILE A 480 -5.56 -24.17 8.46
N PHE A 481 -6.74 -24.53 8.97
CA PHE A 481 -6.91 -25.73 9.82
C PHE A 481 -7.61 -26.92 9.12
N VAL A 482 -8.37 -26.69 8.04
CA VAL A 482 -9.07 -27.74 7.29
C VAL A 482 -8.12 -28.37 6.28
N GLY A 483 -7.50 -29.48 6.60
CA GLY A 483 -6.58 -30.18 5.71
C GLY A 483 -5.73 -31.26 6.44
N ASN A 484 -5.81 -31.36 7.75
CA ASN A 484 -4.86 -32.13 8.54
C ASN A 484 -5.37 -33.52 8.96
N LYS A 485 -6.21 -34.22 8.15
CA LYS A 485 -6.77 -35.52 8.50
C LYS A 485 -6.04 -36.75 7.91
N LYS A 486 -4.89 -36.57 7.23
CA LYS A 486 -4.12 -37.70 6.70
C LYS A 486 -2.60 -37.54 6.98
N SER A 487 -2.23 -37.59 8.23
CA SER A 487 -0.84 -37.85 8.63
C SER A 487 -0.80 -38.87 9.80
N ASN A 488 -1.57 -39.96 9.71
CA ASN A 488 -1.35 -41.16 10.53
C ASN A 488 -1.15 -42.31 9.57
N GLY A 489 0.08 -42.52 9.15
CA GLY A 489 0.47 -43.63 8.29
C GLY A 489 1.91 -43.52 7.82
N VAL A 490 2.84 -43.29 8.74
CA VAL A 490 4.25 -43.67 8.49
C VAL A 490 4.24 -45.21 8.55
N LYS A 491 4.28 -45.86 7.40
CA LYS A 491 4.79 -47.21 7.30
C LYS A 491 6.31 -47.10 7.42
N GLU A 492 6.81 -47.46 8.61
CA GLU A 492 8.18 -47.98 8.75
C GLU A 492 8.31 -49.19 7.81
N MET A 493 9.22 -49.10 6.85
CA MET A 493 9.97 -50.19 6.24
C MET A 493 11.39 -49.67 5.93
#